data_39865d23e2000331a15c8ca773fb917e
#
_entry.id   39865d23e2000331a15c8ca773fb917e
#
_cell.length_a   1.000
_cell.length_b   1.000
_cell.length_c   1.000
_cell.angle_alpha   90.00
_cell.angle_beta   90.00
_cell.angle_gamma   90.00
#
_symmetry.space_group_name_H-M   'P 1'
#
loop_
_entity.id
_entity.type
_entity.pdbx_description
1 polymer ?
#
loop_
_entity_poly.entity_id
_entity_poly.type
_entity_poly.pdbx_seq_one_letter_code
_entity_poly.pdbx_strand_id
1 'polypeptide(L)'
;DPLHLLECCMISDGGGAVVIAAPEVARDCTKIPVWLLGTGEATAYPENGRDITVSAAAQSAPGASDEAGVSPDEMDIAMIYDSFSITVLTILEDLGFCAKGEGGSWVEGGRLRFDRPDAGPALNTDGGGLSSNHPGMRGIFLLIEAARQLRGESCSQVADAKLAVAHGNGGMLGSRHCAGTIVMGRD
;
A
#
# COMPACT_ATOMS: atom_id res chain seq x y z
N ASP A 1 24.30 7.20 -7.52
CA ASP A 1 23.83 8.52 -7.13
C ASP A 1 22.65 8.94 -7.99
N PRO A 2 21.50 9.28 -7.44
CA PRO A 2 21.26 9.64 -6.03
C PRO A 2 20.95 8.46 -5.10
N LEU A 3 20.66 7.25 -5.59
CA LEU A 3 20.21 6.12 -4.77
C LEU A 3 21.36 5.46 -3.98
N HIS A 4 21.08 5.05 -2.74
CA HIS A 4 22.04 4.49 -1.80
C HIS A 4 21.56 3.16 -1.20
N LEU A 5 22.42 2.49 -0.44
CA LEU A 5 22.12 1.19 0.16
C LEU A 5 20.90 1.20 1.10
N LEU A 6 20.70 2.26 1.85
CA LEU A 6 19.59 2.39 2.80
C LEU A 6 18.22 2.56 2.12
N GLU A 7 18.20 2.73 0.80
CA GLU A 7 16.97 2.79 0.00
C GLU A 7 16.56 1.42 -0.55
N CYS A 8 17.29 0.37 -0.15
CA CYS A 8 16.95 -1.02 -0.44
C CYS A 8 16.29 -1.67 0.78
N CYS A 9 15.32 -2.53 0.53
CA CYS A 9 14.65 -3.28 1.60
C CYS A 9 15.61 -4.17 2.38
N MET A 10 15.26 -4.38 3.65
CA MET A 10 16.05 -5.16 4.60
C MET A 10 15.62 -6.63 4.56
N ILE A 11 16.49 -7.52 4.11
CA ILE A 11 16.22 -8.96 4.07
C ILE A 11 16.08 -9.48 5.49
N SER A 12 14.96 -10.14 5.77
CA SER A 12 14.65 -10.71 7.08
C SER A 12 13.72 -11.91 6.96
N ASP A 13 13.62 -12.69 8.01
CA ASP A 13 12.58 -13.70 8.13
C ASP A 13 11.29 -13.09 8.71
N GLY A 14 10.15 -13.67 8.34
CA GLY A 14 8.86 -13.23 8.85
C GLY A 14 7.71 -14.00 8.22
N GLY A 15 6.57 -13.95 8.90
CA GLY A 15 5.33 -14.55 8.42
C GLY A 15 4.13 -13.91 9.09
N GLY A 16 3.00 -13.96 8.42
CA GLY A 16 1.74 -13.41 8.93
C GLY A 16 0.54 -14.16 8.37
N ALA A 17 -0.61 -13.94 8.98
CA ALA A 17 -1.88 -14.48 8.52
C ALA A 17 -3.00 -13.48 8.72
N VAL A 18 -3.95 -13.48 7.80
CA VAL A 18 -5.23 -12.78 7.91
C VAL A 18 -6.36 -13.80 7.78
N VAL A 19 -7.46 -13.55 8.47
CA VAL A 19 -8.67 -14.36 8.36
C VAL A 19 -9.71 -13.53 7.62
N ILE A 20 -10.19 -14.06 6.50
CA ILE A 20 -11.30 -13.48 5.74
C ILE A 20 -12.56 -14.26 6.10
N ALA A 21 -13.61 -13.54 6.45
CA ALA A 21 -14.87 -14.12 6.86
C ALA A 21 -16.05 -13.41 6.17
N ALA A 22 -17.17 -14.09 6.07
CA ALA A 22 -18.40 -13.45 5.63
C ALA A 22 -18.85 -12.35 6.62
N PRO A 23 -19.53 -11.29 6.16
CA PRO A 23 -19.88 -10.15 7.01
C PRO A 23 -20.66 -10.51 8.28
N GLU A 24 -21.56 -11.47 8.19
CA GLU A 24 -22.34 -11.97 9.33
C GLU A 24 -21.44 -12.64 10.39
N VAL A 25 -20.43 -13.39 9.97
CA VAL A 25 -19.46 -14.00 10.88
C VAL A 25 -18.54 -12.94 11.50
N ALA A 26 -18.10 -12.00 10.70
CA ALA A 26 -17.21 -10.92 11.16
C ALA A 26 -17.86 -10.05 12.24
N ARG A 27 -19.18 -9.76 12.12
CA ARG A 27 -19.93 -8.99 13.12
C ARG A 27 -20.06 -9.67 14.46
N ASP A 28 -20.04 -11.01 14.48
CA ASP A 28 -20.12 -11.83 15.72
C ASP A 28 -18.74 -11.98 16.39
N CYS A 29 -17.66 -11.52 15.76
CA CYS A 29 -16.32 -11.57 16.33
C CYS A 29 -16.11 -10.46 17.37
N THR A 30 -15.20 -10.72 18.32
CA THR A 30 -14.84 -9.74 19.38
C THR A 30 -14.02 -8.57 18.85
N LYS A 31 -13.31 -8.75 17.74
CA LYS A 31 -12.53 -7.69 17.09
C LYS A 31 -13.42 -6.85 16.17
N ILE A 32 -13.13 -5.56 16.13
CA ILE A 32 -13.79 -4.66 15.18
C ILE A 32 -13.57 -5.18 13.76
N PRO A 33 -14.63 -5.40 12.97
CA PRO A 33 -14.49 -5.78 11.59
C PRO A 33 -13.73 -4.74 10.78
N VAL A 34 -12.90 -5.22 9.84
CA VAL A 34 -12.32 -4.40 8.79
C VAL A 34 -12.90 -4.91 7.48
N TRP A 35 -13.54 -4.02 6.75
CA TRP A 35 -14.24 -4.37 5.53
C TRP A 35 -13.30 -4.32 4.33
N LEU A 36 -13.39 -5.30 3.47
CA LEU A 36 -12.80 -5.27 2.15
C LEU A 36 -13.80 -4.52 1.26
N LEU A 37 -13.42 -3.34 0.80
CA LEU A 37 -14.28 -2.43 0.06
C LEU A 37 -14.09 -2.55 -1.45
N GLY A 38 -12.86 -2.79 -1.88
CA GLY A 38 -12.56 -2.94 -3.29
C GLY A 38 -11.23 -3.66 -3.51
N THR A 39 -11.13 -4.31 -4.66
CA THR A 39 -9.97 -5.10 -5.07
C THR A 39 -9.62 -4.84 -6.53
N GLY A 40 -8.35 -4.92 -6.84
CA GLY A 40 -7.88 -4.86 -8.22
C GLY A 40 -6.58 -5.63 -8.37
N GLU A 41 -6.45 -6.36 -9.46
CA GLU A 41 -5.22 -7.07 -9.79
C GLU A 41 -4.83 -6.82 -11.24
N ALA A 42 -3.55 -6.87 -11.51
CA ALA A 42 -3.02 -6.73 -12.85
C ALA A 42 -1.73 -7.51 -13.02
N THR A 43 -1.54 -8.03 -14.23
CA THR A 43 -0.27 -8.61 -14.65
C THR A 43 0.17 -7.90 -15.91
N ALA A 44 1.26 -7.16 -15.81
CA ALA A 44 1.87 -6.47 -16.93
C ALA A 44 2.99 -7.34 -17.54
N TYR A 45 2.83 -7.69 -18.79
CA TYR A 45 3.80 -8.45 -19.57
C TYR A 45 4.16 -7.69 -20.84
N PRO A 46 5.31 -7.01 -20.88
CA PRO A 46 5.67 -6.22 -22.06
C PRO A 46 6.16 -7.11 -23.19
N GLU A 47 5.61 -6.91 -24.37
CA GLU A 47 6.11 -7.52 -25.59
C GLU A 47 7.35 -6.76 -26.14
N ASN A 48 7.41 -5.45 -25.92
CA ASN A 48 8.49 -4.60 -26.44
C ASN A 48 8.77 -3.46 -25.46
N GLY A 49 9.91 -3.47 -24.81
CA GLY A 49 10.48 -2.44 -23.95
C GLY A 49 9.48 -1.44 -23.36
N ARG A 50 9.10 -1.61 -22.13
CA ARG A 50 8.14 -0.72 -21.47
C ARG A 50 8.81 0.40 -20.74
N ASP A 51 8.04 1.44 -20.55
CA ASP A 51 8.35 2.50 -19.61
C ASP A 51 8.48 1.90 -18.18
N ILE A 52 9.70 1.91 -17.66
CA ILE A 52 10.01 1.40 -16.33
C ILE A 52 9.47 2.31 -15.21
N THR A 53 8.95 3.47 -15.57
CA THR A 53 8.32 4.39 -14.62
C THR A 53 6.84 4.09 -14.36
N VAL A 54 6.25 3.14 -15.10
CA VAL A 54 4.86 2.73 -14.94
C VAL A 54 4.79 1.30 -14.41
N SER A 55 4.18 1.13 -13.25
CA SER A 55 3.93 -0.17 -12.62
C SER A 55 2.56 -0.75 -13.00
N ALA A 56 2.32 -2.00 -12.63
CA ALA A 56 0.99 -2.60 -12.80
C ALA A 56 -0.07 -1.99 -11.85
N ALA A 57 0.34 -1.15 -10.90
CA ALA A 57 -0.58 -0.37 -10.05
C ALA A 57 -1.51 0.51 -10.89
N ALA A 58 -1.01 1.10 -11.98
CA ALA A 58 -1.81 1.90 -12.89
C ALA A 58 -3.02 1.14 -13.50
N GLN A 59 -2.98 -0.18 -13.47
CA GLN A 59 -4.08 -1.04 -13.95
C GLN A 59 -4.92 -1.61 -12.80
N SER A 60 -4.31 -1.93 -11.66
CA SER A 60 -5.03 -2.52 -10.52
C SER A 60 -5.75 -1.48 -9.65
N ALA A 61 -5.19 -0.28 -9.53
CA ALA A 61 -5.74 0.75 -8.64
C ALA A 61 -7.12 1.26 -9.06
N PRO A 62 -7.39 1.58 -10.34
CA PRO A 62 -8.71 2.08 -10.74
C PRO A 62 -9.83 1.11 -10.38
N GLY A 63 -9.64 -0.19 -10.66
CA GLY A 63 -10.66 -1.20 -10.33
C GLY A 63 -10.95 -1.28 -8.83
N ALA A 64 -9.92 -1.23 -8.00
CA ALA A 64 -10.08 -1.26 -6.54
C ALA A 64 -10.79 -0.01 -6.01
N SER A 65 -10.44 1.17 -6.52
CA SER A 65 -11.05 2.45 -6.13
C SER A 65 -12.51 2.54 -6.60
N ASP A 66 -12.79 2.13 -7.83
CA ASP A 66 -14.14 2.14 -8.40
C ASP A 66 -15.08 1.19 -7.64
N GLU A 67 -14.61 -0.03 -7.30
CA GLU A 67 -15.37 -1.00 -6.50
C GLU A 67 -15.64 -0.47 -5.08
N ALA A 68 -14.64 0.16 -4.47
CA ALA A 68 -14.77 0.76 -3.15
C ALA A 68 -15.59 2.06 -3.13
N GLY A 69 -15.75 2.72 -4.27
CA GLY A 69 -16.42 4.01 -4.39
C GLY A 69 -15.67 5.16 -3.73
N VAL A 70 -14.33 5.09 -3.69
CA VAL A 70 -13.46 6.09 -3.03
C VAL A 70 -12.30 6.49 -3.94
N SER A 71 -11.79 7.70 -3.73
CA SER A 71 -10.62 8.23 -4.43
C SER A 71 -9.34 8.10 -3.59
N PRO A 72 -8.15 8.18 -4.21
CA PRO A 72 -6.88 8.14 -3.48
C PRO A 72 -6.76 9.25 -2.41
N ASP A 73 -7.34 10.41 -2.65
CA ASP A 73 -7.30 11.55 -1.72
C ASP A 73 -8.07 11.31 -0.42
N GLU A 74 -8.94 10.31 -0.38
CA GLU A 74 -9.72 9.94 0.80
C GLU A 74 -9.01 8.92 1.70
N MET A 75 -7.85 8.39 1.27
CA MET A 75 -7.11 7.38 2.02
C MET A 75 -6.36 8.00 3.21
N ASP A 76 -6.62 7.49 4.41
CA ASP A 76 -5.86 7.84 5.62
C ASP A 76 -4.53 7.09 5.69
N ILE A 77 -4.49 5.87 5.16
CA ILE A 77 -3.37 4.94 5.24
C ILE A 77 -3.03 4.42 3.85
N ALA A 78 -1.74 4.44 3.53
CA ALA A 78 -1.18 3.81 2.34
C ALA A 78 -0.13 2.77 2.73
N MET A 79 -0.48 1.49 2.66
CA MET A 79 0.43 0.39 2.86
C MET A 79 0.93 -0.09 1.50
N ILE A 80 2.16 0.30 1.14
CA ILE A 80 2.73 0.06 -0.18
C ILE A 80 3.96 -0.84 -0.06
N TYR A 81 4.07 -1.85 -0.91
CA TYR A 81 5.26 -2.69 -0.98
C TYR A 81 6.48 -1.86 -1.42
N ASP A 82 7.43 -1.74 -0.52
CA ASP A 82 8.60 -0.88 -0.61
C ASP A 82 9.90 -1.68 -0.70
N SER A 83 10.08 -2.38 -1.82
CA SER A 83 11.37 -3.04 -2.10
C SER A 83 12.53 -2.06 -2.23
N PHE A 84 12.23 -0.86 -2.73
CA PHE A 84 13.14 0.28 -2.85
C PHE A 84 12.35 1.58 -2.66
N SER A 85 13.01 2.64 -2.23
CA SER A 85 12.39 3.97 -2.10
C SER A 85 11.77 4.47 -3.42
N ILE A 86 12.46 4.28 -4.53
CA ILE A 86 11.96 4.65 -5.86
C ILE A 86 10.71 3.87 -6.26
N THR A 87 10.56 2.62 -5.82
CA THR A 87 9.36 1.82 -6.08
C THR A 87 8.14 2.47 -5.43
N VAL A 88 8.29 2.99 -4.21
CA VAL A 88 7.20 3.70 -3.51
C VAL A 88 6.75 4.93 -4.29
N LEU A 89 7.70 5.76 -4.76
CA LEU A 89 7.36 6.97 -5.55
C LEU A 89 6.60 6.62 -6.82
N THR A 90 7.08 5.63 -7.57
CA THR A 90 6.42 5.15 -8.79
C THR A 90 5.00 4.65 -8.51
N ILE A 91 4.83 3.88 -7.42
CA ILE A 91 3.52 3.32 -7.05
C ILE A 91 2.56 4.40 -6.56
N LEU A 92 3.00 5.38 -5.79
CA LEU A 92 2.16 6.52 -5.37
C LEU A 92 1.58 7.26 -6.57
N GLU A 93 2.39 7.51 -7.59
CA GLU A 93 1.93 8.09 -8.85
C GLU A 93 0.92 7.20 -9.57
N ASP A 94 1.20 5.89 -9.68
CA ASP A 94 0.36 4.94 -10.37
C ASP A 94 -0.94 4.58 -9.61
N LEU A 95 -0.96 4.73 -8.29
CA LEU A 95 -2.16 4.65 -7.46
C LEU A 95 -3.02 5.92 -7.56
N GLY A 96 -2.50 7.02 -8.15
CA GLY A 96 -3.22 8.25 -8.38
C GLY A 96 -3.15 9.27 -7.23
N PHE A 97 -2.22 9.12 -6.28
CA PHE A 97 -2.01 10.14 -5.23
C PHE A 97 -1.42 11.44 -5.76
N CYS A 98 -0.70 11.38 -6.85
CA CYS A 98 -0.14 12.53 -7.56
C CYS A 98 0.04 12.22 -9.05
N ALA A 99 0.28 13.25 -9.85
CA ALA A 99 0.53 13.07 -11.26
C ALA A 99 1.88 12.37 -11.52
N LYS A 100 1.98 11.72 -12.67
CA LYS A 100 3.20 11.04 -13.10
C LYS A 100 4.39 12.00 -13.19
N GLY A 101 5.50 11.66 -12.53
CA GLY A 101 6.70 12.49 -12.43
C GLY A 101 6.69 13.49 -11.28
N GLU A 102 5.61 13.59 -10.51
CA GLU A 102 5.49 14.53 -9.38
C GLU A 102 5.69 13.87 -8.01
N GLY A 103 5.87 12.56 -7.95
CA GLY A 103 5.99 11.81 -6.69
C GLY A 103 7.05 12.38 -5.76
N GLY A 104 8.21 12.78 -6.29
CA GLY A 104 9.30 13.35 -5.49
C GLY A 104 8.90 14.64 -4.77
N SER A 105 8.33 15.60 -5.47
CA SER A 105 7.86 16.86 -4.86
C SER A 105 6.63 16.66 -3.99
N TRP A 106 5.77 15.73 -4.36
CA TRP A 106 4.55 15.46 -3.62
C TRP A 106 4.80 14.89 -2.20
N VAL A 107 5.87 14.10 -2.01
CA VAL A 107 6.21 13.53 -0.69
C VAL A 107 6.95 14.49 0.22
N GLU A 108 7.35 15.65 -0.26
CA GLU A 108 8.08 16.65 0.52
C GLU A 108 7.29 17.16 1.74
N GLY A 109 8.00 17.75 2.70
CA GLY A 109 7.40 18.36 3.88
C GLY A 109 6.83 17.35 4.90
N GLY A 110 7.13 16.06 4.74
CA GLY A 110 6.68 15.01 5.65
C GLY A 110 5.21 14.63 5.43
N ARG A 111 4.71 14.76 4.21
CA ARG A 111 3.32 14.44 3.83
C ARG A 111 2.89 13.03 4.21
N LEU A 112 3.79 12.06 4.16
CA LEU A 112 3.49 10.64 4.39
C LEU A 112 3.67 10.19 5.86
N ARG A 113 3.85 11.13 6.77
CA ARG A 113 4.09 10.83 8.18
C ARG A 113 2.77 10.48 8.91
N PHE A 114 2.81 9.44 9.74
CA PHE A 114 1.66 9.00 10.53
C PHE A 114 1.21 10.01 11.60
N ASP A 115 2.11 10.91 12.02
CA ASP A 115 1.83 11.96 12.99
C ASP A 115 1.37 13.28 12.36
N ARG A 116 1.07 13.28 11.06
CA ARG A 116 0.57 14.42 10.28
C ARG A 116 -0.57 14.00 9.34
N PRO A 117 -1.69 13.50 9.87
CA PRO A 117 -2.77 12.94 9.06
C PRO A 117 -3.41 13.95 8.09
N ASP A 118 -3.38 15.23 8.39
CA ASP A 118 -3.94 16.28 7.52
C ASP A 118 -3.05 16.59 6.27
N ALA A 119 -1.84 16.04 6.22
CA ALA A 119 -0.92 16.32 5.11
C ALA A 119 -1.09 15.35 3.93
N GLY A 120 -1.52 14.13 4.19
CA GLY A 120 -1.70 13.04 3.23
C GLY A 120 -1.76 11.69 3.93
N PRO A 121 -1.87 10.59 3.18
CA PRO A 121 -1.96 9.27 3.78
C PRO A 121 -0.68 8.91 4.54
N ALA A 122 -0.82 8.24 5.69
CA ALA A 122 0.33 7.72 6.39
C ALA A 122 0.88 6.48 5.68
N LEU A 123 2.15 6.53 5.29
CA LEU A 123 2.80 5.46 4.55
C LEU A 123 3.47 4.45 5.49
N ASN A 124 3.21 3.15 5.25
CA ASN A 124 3.95 2.03 5.84
C ASN A 124 4.22 2.21 7.34
N THR A 125 3.17 2.38 8.11
CA THR A 125 3.24 2.72 9.54
C THR A 125 3.91 1.66 10.41
N ASP A 126 4.10 0.46 9.89
CA ASP A 126 4.89 -0.62 10.51
C ASP A 126 6.40 -0.54 10.23
N GLY A 127 6.84 0.48 9.49
CA GLY A 127 8.23 0.67 9.07
C GLY A 127 8.57 0.10 7.70
N GLY A 128 7.63 -0.59 7.07
CA GLY A 128 7.80 -1.09 5.70
C GLY A 128 8.89 -2.16 5.55
N GLY A 129 9.19 -2.48 4.32
CA GLY A 129 10.33 -3.32 3.93
C GLY A 129 11.68 -2.62 4.12
N LEU A 130 11.68 -1.28 4.08
CA LEU A 130 12.89 -0.48 4.22
C LEU A 130 13.39 -0.39 5.67
N SER A 131 12.51 -0.47 6.67
CA SER A 131 12.87 -0.23 8.07
C SER A 131 12.43 -1.32 9.05
N SER A 132 11.56 -2.23 8.65
CA SER A 132 11.03 -3.28 9.53
C SER A 132 11.42 -4.68 9.05
N ASN A 133 10.76 -5.20 8.04
CA ASN A 133 11.02 -6.55 7.53
C ASN A 133 10.70 -6.69 6.05
N HIS A 134 11.47 -7.53 5.36
CA HIS A 134 11.22 -7.90 3.98
C HIS A 134 11.47 -9.40 3.77
N PRO A 135 10.51 -10.27 4.13
CA PRO A 135 10.67 -11.73 4.05
C PRO A 135 10.37 -12.30 2.66
N GLY A 136 10.48 -11.50 1.61
CA GLY A 136 10.22 -11.90 0.22
C GLY A 136 8.75 -11.91 -0.21
N MET A 137 7.80 -11.99 0.72
CA MET A 137 6.35 -11.92 0.48
C MET A 137 5.68 -10.93 1.45
N ARG A 138 6.13 -9.69 1.39
CA ARG A 138 5.70 -8.65 2.32
C ARG A 138 4.22 -8.25 2.19
N GLY A 139 3.56 -8.57 1.10
CA GLY A 139 2.14 -8.21 0.87
C GLY A 139 1.21 -8.55 2.03
N ILE A 140 1.43 -9.66 2.74
CA ILE A 140 0.60 -10.04 3.89
C ILE A 140 0.73 -9.05 5.06
N PHE A 141 1.91 -8.46 5.27
CA PHE A 141 2.14 -7.50 6.35
C PHE A 141 1.46 -6.16 6.08
N LEU A 142 1.30 -5.78 4.80
CA LEU A 142 0.55 -4.59 4.42
C LEU A 142 -0.91 -4.70 4.86
N LEU A 143 -1.52 -5.86 4.66
CA LEU A 143 -2.89 -6.14 5.09
C LEU A 143 -3.02 -6.19 6.62
N ILE A 144 -2.04 -6.80 7.30
CA ILE A 144 -2.03 -6.89 8.76
C ILE A 144 -1.95 -5.50 9.38
N GLU A 145 -1.02 -4.67 8.90
CA GLU A 145 -0.86 -3.32 9.46
C GLU A 145 -2.05 -2.43 9.12
N ALA A 146 -2.55 -2.46 7.89
CA ALA A 146 -3.76 -1.73 7.54
C ALA A 146 -4.95 -2.12 8.45
N ALA A 147 -5.13 -3.42 8.71
CA ALA A 147 -6.17 -3.88 9.63
C ALA A 147 -5.93 -3.41 11.08
N ARG A 148 -4.69 -3.37 11.55
CA ARG A 148 -4.33 -2.83 12.88
C ARG A 148 -4.64 -1.33 12.97
N GLN A 149 -4.28 -0.58 11.96
CA GLN A 149 -4.57 0.85 11.90
C GLN A 149 -6.08 1.12 11.98
N LEU A 150 -6.85 0.43 11.15
CA LEU A 150 -8.30 0.57 11.13
C LEU A 150 -8.99 0.11 12.42
N ARG A 151 -8.34 -0.75 13.21
CA ARG A 151 -8.81 -1.19 14.53
C ARG A 151 -8.33 -0.33 15.70
N GLY A 152 -7.41 0.59 15.47
CA GLY A 152 -6.78 1.35 16.56
C GLY A 152 -5.77 0.53 17.36
N GLU A 153 -5.13 -0.47 16.75
CA GLU A 153 -4.22 -1.44 17.39
C GLU A 153 -2.74 -1.27 16.93
N SER A 154 -2.45 -0.28 16.12
CA SER A 154 -1.08 -0.06 15.63
C SER A 154 -0.20 0.64 16.66
N CYS A 155 1.10 0.35 16.62
CA CYS A 155 2.10 1.06 17.44
C CYS A 155 2.35 2.50 16.96
N SER A 156 2.15 2.76 15.67
CA SER A 156 2.28 4.08 15.03
C SER A 156 0.91 4.55 14.55
N GLN A 157 -0.04 4.60 15.48
CA GLN A 157 -1.45 4.81 15.18
C GLN A 157 -1.74 6.17 14.54
N VAL A 158 -2.42 6.15 13.41
CA VAL A 158 -3.05 7.33 12.81
C VAL A 158 -4.39 7.57 13.48
N ALA A 159 -4.61 8.76 13.97
CA ALA A 159 -5.86 9.11 14.65
C ALA A 159 -7.04 9.02 13.68
N ASP A 160 -8.12 8.38 14.14
CA ASP A 160 -9.41 8.30 13.43
C ASP A 160 -9.36 7.74 11.99
N ALA A 161 -8.32 6.98 11.65
CA ALA A 161 -8.20 6.37 10.32
C ALA A 161 -9.40 5.47 10.00
N LYS A 162 -10.00 5.65 8.82
CA LYS A 162 -11.19 4.94 8.35
C LYS A 162 -10.95 4.19 7.05
N LEU A 163 -10.06 4.68 6.21
CA LEU A 163 -9.77 4.11 4.89
C LEU A 163 -8.29 3.80 4.75
N ALA A 164 -7.99 2.64 4.22
CA ALA A 164 -6.63 2.19 3.95
C ALA A 164 -6.54 1.53 2.57
N VAL A 165 -5.52 1.87 1.82
CA VAL A 165 -5.12 1.10 0.64
C VAL A 165 -3.91 0.24 0.98
N ALA A 166 -3.96 -1.02 0.59
CA ALA A 166 -2.81 -1.94 0.62
C ALA A 166 -2.47 -2.34 -0.82
N HIS A 167 -1.23 -2.08 -1.22
CA HIS A 167 -0.74 -2.38 -2.56
C HIS A 167 0.51 -3.24 -2.51
N GLY A 168 0.40 -4.44 -3.04
CA GLY A 168 1.52 -5.37 -3.23
C GLY A 168 1.88 -5.50 -4.70
N ASN A 169 3.18 -5.61 -4.96
CA ASN A 169 3.69 -5.82 -6.31
C ASN A 169 4.77 -6.89 -6.32
N GLY A 170 4.99 -7.51 -7.47
CA GLY A 170 6.02 -8.52 -7.68
C GLY A 170 6.58 -8.49 -9.09
N GLY A 171 7.75 -9.09 -9.26
CA GLY A 171 8.46 -9.10 -10.54
C GLY A 171 9.34 -7.86 -10.75
N MET A 172 9.57 -7.50 -12.00
CA MET A 172 10.46 -6.40 -12.40
C MET A 172 9.71 -5.38 -13.25
N LEU A 173 9.81 -4.11 -12.89
CA LEU A 173 9.35 -2.99 -13.72
C LEU A 173 9.95 -3.08 -15.14
N GLY A 174 9.16 -2.74 -16.14
CA GLY A 174 9.59 -2.81 -17.54
C GLY A 174 9.70 -4.22 -18.12
N SER A 175 9.47 -5.27 -17.32
CA SER A 175 9.53 -6.65 -17.74
C SER A 175 8.28 -7.42 -17.31
N ARG A 176 8.37 -8.30 -16.36
CA ARG A 176 7.23 -9.05 -15.78
C ARG A 176 6.87 -8.44 -14.44
N HIS A 177 5.71 -7.86 -14.35
CA HIS A 177 5.28 -7.16 -13.14
C HIS A 177 3.81 -7.50 -12.84
N CYS A 178 3.53 -7.87 -11.62
CA CYS A 178 2.16 -8.09 -11.14
C CYS A 178 1.88 -7.16 -9.97
N ALA A 179 0.63 -6.81 -9.78
CA ALA A 179 0.15 -5.94 -8.73
C ALA A 179 -1.20 -6.40 -8.21
N GLY A 180 -1.38 -6.23 -6.90
CA GLY A 180 -2.66 -6.36 -6.22
C GLY A 180 -2.91 -5.12 -5.38
N THR A 181 -4.07 -4.51 -5.55
CA THR A 181 -4.53 -3.35 -4.80
C THR A 181 -5.80 -3.72 -4.04
N ILE A 182 -5.83 -3.44 -2.76
CA ILE A 182 -6.97 -3.72 -1.89
C ILE A 182 -7.30 -2.45 -1.12
N VAL A 183 -8.57 -2.02 -1.18
CA VAL A 183 -9.10 -0.94 -0.37
C VAL A 183 -9.86 -1.55 0.81
N MET A 184 -9.53 -1.09 2.00
CA MET A 184 -10.13 -1.55 3.25
C MET A 184 -10.67 -0.36 4.04
N GLY A 185 -11.72 -0.61 4.83
CA GLY A 185 -12.32 0.42 5.65
C GLY A 185 -12.93 -0.12 6.94
N ARG A 186 -13.29 0.81 7.80
CA ARG A 186 -14.11 0.55 8.99
C ARG A 186 -15.30 1.48 9.04
N ASP A 187 -16.32 1.11 9.81
CA ASP A 187 -17.48 1.96 10.13
C ASP A 187 -17.09 3.14 11.02
#